data_8c70abc2f765e611213ef1fc328eddec
#
_entry.id   8c70abc2f765e611213ef1fc328eddec
#
_cell.length_a   1.000
_cell.length_b   1.000
_cell.length_c   1.000
_cell.angle_alpha   90.00
_cell.angle_beta   90.00
_cell.angle_gamma   90.00
#
_symmetry.space_group_name_H-M   'P 1'
#
loop_
_entity.id
_entity.type
_entity.pdbx_description
1 polymer ?
#
loop_
_entity_poly.entity_id
_entity_poly.type
_entity_poly.pdbx_seq_one_letter_code
_entity_poly.pdbx_strand_id
1 'polypeptide(L)'
;EQGWMVIGTANPFMGTQLWRTTVDMTDPMERFTDLDPNGWAYPSIEYCVRHGLMSGMSDTIFSPNTVTTRAQLVQVLYNFEGKPDVSDVAVPFTDAASGWYRDAVAWAYKTGVVDGMSPTTFAPNNTVTREQVAVILMRYLTKVCGVERTWTPDDLSGFADGGSVSGWARAGMADAVALGLFGGTQDRNG
;
A
#
# COMPACT_ATOMS: atom_id res chain seq x y z
N GLU A 1 -22.83 5.89 16.13
CA GLU A 1 -22.99 6.52 17.47
C GLU A 1 -22.05 7.72 17.58
N GLN A 2 -22.58 8.87 18.03
CA GLN A 2 -21.76 10.05 18.28
C GLN A 2 -21.22 10.02 19.70
N GLY A 3 -19.91 9.94 19.82
CA GLY A 3 -19.21 10.07 21.11
C GLY A 3 -18.86 11.53 21.42
N TRP A 4 -18.57 11.80 22.68
CA TRP A 4 -18.13 13.11 23.14
C TRP A 4 -16.69 13.03 23.63
N MET A 5 -15.83 13.92 23.11
CA MET A 5 -14.49 14.12 23.67
C MET A 5 -14.47 15.44 24.43
N VAL A 6 -13.97 15.42 25.64
CA VAL A 6 -13.77 16.63 26.46
C VAL A 6 -12.26 16.87 26.54
N ILE A 7 -11.82 17.99 25.99
CA ILE A 7 -10.42 18.42 26.05
C ILE A 7 -10.34 19.57 27.05
N GLY A 8 -9.55 19.38 28.13
CA GLY A 8 -9.27 20.41 29.12
C GLY A 8 -7.94 21.08 28.84
N THR A 9 -7.91 22.42 28.78
CA THR A 9 -6.68 23.20 28.74
C THR A 9 -6.56 24.03 30.00
N ALA A 10 -5.42 23.99 30.68
CA ALA A 10 -5.12 24.85 31.82
C ALA A 10 -4.41 26.12 31.30
N ASN A 11 -5.08 27.26 31.43
CA ASN A 11 -4.46 28.56 31.16
C ASN A 11 -4.36 29.33 32.48
N PRO A 12 -3.17 29.73 32.93
CA PRO A 12 -2.99 30.41 34.21
C PRO A 12 -3.71 31.77 34.31
N PHE A 13 -4.10 32.35 33.21
CA PHE A 13 -4.79 33.65 33.15
C PHE A 13 -6.31 33.57 32.98
N MET A 14 -6.82 32.48 32.43
CA MET A 14 -8.23 32.31 32.04
C MET A 14 -8.91 31.12 32.74
N GLY A 15 -8.20 30.38 33.59
CA GLY A 15 -8.69 29.17 34.23
C GLY A 15 -8.73 27.96 33.27
N THR A 16 -9.29 26.88 33.74
CA THR A 16 -9.48 25.65 32.93
C THR A 16 -10.67 25.84 32.01
N GLN A 17 -10.42 25.78 30.70
CA GLN A 17 -11.47 25.76 29.69
C GLN A 17 -11.71 24.33 29.22
N LEU A 18 -12.96 23.92 29.24
CA LEU A 18 -13.40 22.61 28.75
C LEU A 18 -14.07 22.79 27.39
N TRP A 19 -13.48 22.16 26.39
CA TRP A 19 -14.06 22.13 25.05
C TRP A 19 -14.75 20.81 24.83
N ARG A 20 -15.97 20.86 24.33
CA ARG A 20 -16.76 19.71 23.96
C ARG A 20 -16.79 19.60 22.44
N THR A 21 -16.34 18.49 21.90
CA THR A 21 -16.45 18.19 20.47
C THR A 21 -17.15 16.85 20.27
N THR A 22 -17.89 16.71 19.19
CA THR A 22 -18.43 15.43 18.76
C THR A 22 -17.33 14.67 18.03
N VAL A 23 -17.10 13.43 18.43
CA VAL A 23 -16.25 12.49 17.71
C VAL A 23 -17.18 11.50 17.02
N ASP A 24 -17.00 11.32 15.74
CA ASP A 24 -17.65 10.23 15.03
C ASP A 24 -17.02 8.90 15.50
N MET A 25 -17.83 8.11 16.21
CA MET A 25 -17.41 6.82 16.79
C MET A 25 -17.87 5.65 15.91
N THR A 26 -18.42 5.93 14.71
CA THR A 26 -18.78 4.86 13.80
C THR A 26 -17.52 4.11 13.36
N ASP A 27 -17.60 2.79 13.38
CA ASP A 27 -16.50 1.96 12.91
C ASP A 27 -16.35 2.16 11.39
N PRO A 28 -15.17 2.59 10.91
CA PRO A 28 -14.95 2.82 9.47
C PRO A 28 -15.16 1.56 8.62
N MET A 29 -15.20 0.38 9.24
CA MET A 29 -15.45 -0.89 8.55
C MET A 29 -16.94 -1.14 8.31
N GLU A 30 -17.85 -0.64 9.15
CA GLU A 30 -19.29 -0.86 9.05
C GLU A 30 -19.91 -0.29 7.77
N ARG A 31 -19.24 0.66 7.14
CA ARG A 31 -19.70 1.24 5.88
C ARG A 31 -19.62 0.29 4.68
N PHE A 32 -18.72 -0.70 4.73
CA PHE A 32 -18.50 -1.62 3.61
C PHE A 32 -19.48 -2.78 3.62
N THR A 33 -20.29 -2.88 2.57
CA THR A 33 -21.35 -3.90 2.45
C THR A 33 -20.89 -5.18 1.79
N ASP A 34 -19.69 -5.19 1.22
CA ASP A 34 -19.12 -6.29 0.43
C ASP A 34 -17.96 -7.01 1.14
N LEU A 35 -17.74 -6.72 2.42
CA LEU A 35 -16.72 -7.39 3.24
C LEU A 35 -17.36 -8.49 4.10
N ASP A 36 -16.75 -9.68 4.10
CA ASP A 36 -17.05 -10.74 5.04
C ASP A 36 -16.13 -10.61 6.27
N PRO A 37 -16.67 -10.31 7.47
CA PRO A 37 -15.86 -10.18 8.70
C PRO A 37 -15.11 -11.47 9.08
N ASN A 38 -15.55 -12.63 8.59
CA ASN A 38 -14.88 -13.91 8.79
C ASN A 38 -13.96 -14.29 7.64
N GLY A 39 -13.86 -13.45 6.62
CA GLY A 39 -13.00 -13.67 5.46
C GLY A 39 -11.51 -13.58 5.83
N TRP A 40 -10.68 -14.39 5.20
CA TRP A 40 -9.22 -14.45 5.47
C TRP A 40 -8.51 -13.09 5.30
N ALA A 41 -9.01 -12.25 4.40
CA ALA A 41 -8.41 -10.95 4.11
C ALA A 41 -8.90 -9.83 5.06
N TYR A 42 -9.99 -10.06 5.81
CA TYR A 42 -10.63 -9.03 6.61
C TYR A 42 -9.69 -8.34 7.60
N PRO A 43 -8.85 -9.05 8.39
CA PRO A 43 -7.94 -8.40 9.33
C PRO A 43 -6.94 -7.45 8.65
N SER A 44 -6.46 -7.82 7.46
CA SER A 44 -5.53 -6.98 6.69
C SER A 44 -6.23 -5.77 6.09
N ILE A 45 -7.45 -5.94 5.60
CA ILE A 45 -8.28 -4.85 5.08
C ILE A 45 -8.60 -3.86 6.21
N GLU A 46 -9.04 -4.38 7.35
CA GLU A 46 -9.33 -3.56 8.54
C GLU A 46 -8.12 -2.73 8.95
N TYR A 47 -6.94 -3.34 9.03
CA TYR A 47 -5.70 -2.62 9.30
C TYR A 47 -5.48 -1.48 8.29
N CYS A 48 -5.57 -1.77 7.00
CA CYS A 48 -5.36 -0.78 5.94
C CYS A 48 -6.36 0.38 6.01
N VAL A 49 -7.63 0.09 6.27
CA VAL A 49 -8.69 1.12 6.37
C VAL A 49 -8.49 1.97 7.61
N ARG A 50 -8.28 1.37 8.78
CA ARG A 50 -8.09 2.10 10.06
C ARG A 50 -6.84 2.98 10.06
N HIS A 51 -5.80 2.61 9.31
CA HIS A 51 -4.58 3.40 9.19
C HIS A 51 -4.58 4.34 7.97
N GLY A 52 -5.72 4.46 7.25
CA GLY A 52 -5.83 5.36 6.11
C GLY A 52 -4.99 4.96 4.90
N LEU A 53 -4.55 3.69 4.83
CA LEU A 53 -3.75 3.16 3.73
C LEU A 53 -4.62 2.88 2.50
N MET A 54 -5.85 2.41 2.73
CA MET A 54 -6.85 2.12 1.71
C MET A 54 -8.20 2.70 2.13
N SER A 55 -8.99 3.17 1.15
CA SER A 55 -10.30 3.81 1.40
C SER A 55 -11.48 3.07 0.77
N GLY A 56 -11.23 1.98 0.04
CA GLY A 56 -12.24 1.31 -0.78
C GLY A 56 -12.39 1.93 -2.16
N MET A 57 -13.28 1.35 -2.97
CA MET A 57 -13.58 1.81 -4.33
C MET A 57 -14.70 2.87 -4.34
N SER A 58 -15.53 2.87 -3.30
CA SER A 58 -16.56 3.90 -3.02
C SER A 58 -16.78 4.01 -1.52
N ASP A 59 -17.71 4.84 -1.10
CA ASP A 59 -18.06 5.01 0.31
C ASP A 59 -18.53 3.72 0.98
N THR A 60 -19.15 2.81 0.21
CA THR A 60 -19.77 1.59 0.75
C THR A 60 -19.22 0.29 0.15
N ILE A 61 -18.31 0.36 -0.81
CA ILE A 61 -17.75 -0.80 -1.51
C ILE A 61 -16.23 -0.80 -1.41
N PHE A 62 -15.67 -1.86 -0.86
CA PHE A 62 -14.22 -2.06 -0.78
C PHE A 62 -13.66 -2.77 -2.01
N SER A 63 -14.36 -3.75 -2.55
CA SER A 63 -14.00 -4.62 -3.69
C SER A 63 -12.79 -5.54 -3.42
N PRO A 64 -12.84 -6.41 -2.40
CA PRO A 64 -11.69 -7.22 -1.97
C PRO A 64 -11.18 -8.20 -3.02
N ASN A 65 -12.04 -8.58 -3.99
CA ASN A 65 -11.72 -9.55 -5.04
C ASN A 65 -11.33 -8.89 -6.37
N THR A 66 -11.27 -7.57 -6.43
CA THR A 66 -10.85 -6.86 -7.65
C THR A 66 -9.33 -6.88 -7.75
N VAL A 67 -8.81 -7.10 -8.94
CA VAL A 67 -7.38 -7.07 -9.21
C VAL A 67 -6.80 -5.69 -8.93
N THR A 68 -5.68 -5.65 -8.24
CA THR A 68 -4.98 -4.41 -7.89
C THR A 68 -4.26 -3.84 -9.09
N THR A 69 -4.38 -2.54 -9.31
CA THR A 69 -3.63 -1.84 -10.34
C THR A 69 -2.26 -1.37 -9.82
N ARG A 70 -1.36 -1.03 -10.76
CA ARG A 70 -0.04 -0.47 -10.44
C ARG A 70 -0.16 0.83 -9.65
N ALA A 71 -1.10 1.70 -10.03
CA ALA A 71 -1.35 2.96 -9.31
C ALA A 71 -1.84 2.72 -7.88
N GLN A 72 -2.74 1.75 -7.66
CA GLN A 72 -3.22 1.43 -6.31
C GLN A 72 -2.09 0.94 -5.40
N LEU A 73 -1.17 0.10 -5.91
CA LEU A 73 -0.03 -0.37 -5.12
C LEU A 73 0.85 0.80 -4.64
N VAL A 74 1.26 1.68 -5.56
CA VAL A 74 2.11 2.82 -5.16
C VAL A 74 1.36 3.83 -4.29
N GLN A 75 0.03 3.95 -4.45
CA GLN A 75 -0.79 4.80 -3.59
C GLN A 75 -0.81 4.29 -2.14
N VAL A 76 -0.91 2.99 -1.93
CA VAL A 76 -0.84 2.41 -0.58
C VAL A 76 0.50 2.70 0.08
N LEU A 77 1.61 2.54 -0.64
CA LEU A 77 2.94 2.86 -0.12
C LEU A 77 3.11 4.36 0.17
N TYR A 78 2.60 5.22 -0.70
CA TYR A 78 2.62 6.67 -0.51
C TYR A 78 1.79 7.10 0.71
N ASN A 79 0.62 6.48 0.92
CA ASN A 79 -0.21 6.70 2.10
C ASN A 79 0.53 6.25 3.38
N PHE A 80 1.22 5.10 3.31
CA PHE A 80 1.99 4.56 4.43
C PHE A 80 3.11 5.51 4.87
N GLU A 81 3.75 6.22 3.93
CA GLU A 81 4.76 7.24 4.19
C GLU A 81 4.16 8.61 4.62
N GLY A 82 2.84 8.68 4.84
CA GLY A 82 2.19 9.91 5.28
C GLY A 82 2.02 10.97 4.18
N LYS A 83 2.09 10.57 2.91
CA LYS A 83 1.90 11.45 1.74
C LYS A 83 2.87 12.62 1.70
N PRO A 84 4.17 12.38 1.62
CA PRO A 84 5.17 13.45 1.56
C PRO A 84 4.93 14.37 0.36
N ASP A 85 5.27 15.65 0.51
CA ASP A 85 5.12 16.64 -0.56
C ASP A 85 6.00 16.29 -1.77
N VAL A 86 5.39 16.29 -2.93
CA VAL A 86 6.01 16.00 -4.24
C VAL A 86 5.57 17.00 -5.30
N SER A 87 5.11 18.17 -4.90
CA SER A 87 4.63 19.24 -5.78
C SER A 87 5.70 19.72 -6.77
N ASP A 88 6.97 19.62 -6.37
CA ASP A 88 8.16 19.97 -7.16
C ASP A 88 8.67 18.83 -8.06
N VAL A 89 8.08 17.63 -7.97
CA VAL A 89 8.57 16.45 -8.70
C VAL A 89 7.96 16.37 -10.09
N ALA A 90 8.79 16.53 -11.10
CA ALA A 90 8.43 16.21 -12.47
C ALA A 90 8.61 14.71 -12.73
N VAL A 91 7.60 14.08 -13.30
CA VAL A 91 7.66 12.68 -13.73
C VAL A 91 7.73 12.60 -15.26
N PRO A 92 8.50 11.65 -15.82
CA PRO A 92 8.60 11.50 -17.26
C PRO A 92 7.36 10.83 -17.87
N PHE A 93 6.46 10.29 -17.05
CA PHE A 93 5.34 9.45 -17.48
C PHE A 93 4.16 10.30 -17.93
N THR A 94 3.90 10.32 -19.23
CA THR A 94 2.80 11.10 -19.82
C THR A 94 1.42 10.60 -19.41
N ASP A 95 1.29 9.31 -19.11
CA ASP A 95 0.07 8.64 -18.66
C ASP A 95 -0.17 8.74 -17.14
N ALA A 96 0.74 9.37 -16.42
CA ALA A 96 0.62 9.59 -14.97
C ALA A 96 0.86 11.07 -14.57
N ALA A 97 0.78 11.99 -15.52
CA ALA A 97 0.96 13.42 -15.28
C ALA A 97 -0.22 14.05 -14.50
N SER A 98 -1.36 13.38 -14.43
CA SER A 98 -2.56 13.83 -13.74
C SER A 98 -3.33 12.64 -13.15
N GLY A 99 -4.40 12.94 -12.41
CA GLY A 99 -5.23 11.92 -11.77
C GLY A 99 -4.91 11.74 -10.28
N TRP A 100 -5.73 10.95 -9.60
CA TRP A 100 -5.64 10.72 -8.15
C TRP A 100 -4.32 10.08 -7.70
N TYR A 101 -3.64 9.38 -8.59
CA TYR A 101 -2.38 8.66 -8.34
C TYR A 101 -1.12 9.48 -8.70
N ARG A 102 -1.27 10.70 -9.24
CA ARG A 102 -0.14 11.50 -9.73
C ARG A 102 0.95 11.66 -8.67
N ASP A 103 0.57 12.02 -7.46
CA ASP A 103 1.52 12.31 -6.37
C ASP A 103 2.19 11.02 -5.86
N ALA A 104 1.43 9.93 -5.77
CA ALA A 104 1.98 8.63 -5.41
C ALA A 104 3.01 8.12 -6.45
N VAL A 105 2.72 8.31 -7.75
CA VAL A 105 3.65 7.95 -8.83
C VAL A 105 4.89 8.84 -8.81
N ALA A 106 4.73 10.15 -8.58
CA ALA A 106 5.84 11.09 -8.45
C ALA A 106 6.77 10.72 -7.28
N TRP A 107 6.20 10.41 -6.13
CA TRP A 107 6.95 9.94 -4.96
C TRP A 107 7.69 8.63 -5.25
N ALA A 108 7.01 7.64 -5.80
CA ALA A 108 7.59 6.33 -6.07
C ALA A 108 8.71 6.41 -7.12
N TYR A 109 8.60 7.31 -8.09
CA TYR A 109 9.65 7.60 -9.07
C TYR A 109 10.83 8.33 -8.43
N LYS A 110 10.59 9.42 -7.69
CA LYS A 110 11.62 10.21 -6.97
C LYS A 110 12.46 9.34 -6.04
N THR A 111 11.82 8.42 -5.32
CA THR A 111 12.48 7.51 -4.38
C THR A 111 13.10 6.28 -5.05
N GLY A 112 12.86 6.09 -6.35
CA GLY A 112 13.36 4.95 -7.12
C GLY A 112 12.67 3.62 -6.78
N VAL A 113 11.48 3.67 -6.18
CA VAL A 113 10.64 2.50 -5.94
C VAL A 113 10.08 1.97 -7.26
N VAL A 114 9.83 2.85 -8.24
CA VAL A 114 9.41 2.48 -9.59
C VAL A 114 10.24 3.19 -10.66
N ASP A 115 10.41 2.51 -11.81
CA ASP A 115 11.10 3.06 -13.00
C ASP A 115 10.14 3.26 -14.20
N GLY A 116 8.86 2.94 -14.07
CA GLY A 116 7.91 2.88 -15.17
C GLY A 116 7.95 1.55 -15.95
N MET A 117 7.07 1.44 -16.94
CA MET A 117 7.04 0.33 -17.90
C MET A 117 7.88 0.64 -19.14
N SER A 118 8.08 1.94 -19.38
CA SER A 118 8.99 2.50 -20.39
C SER A 118 9.49 3.86 -19.88
N PRO A 119 10.43 4.53 -20.58
CA PRO A 119 10.90 5.85 -20.17
C PRO A 119 9.81 6.91 -20.02
N THR A 120 8.67 6.75 -20.69
CA THR A 120 7.56 7.73 -20.69
C THR A 120 6.21 7.18 -20.27
N THR A 121 6.15 5.90 -19.84
CA THR A 121 4.89 5.22 -19.51
C THR A 121 4.98 4.55 -18.15
N PHE A 122 4.06 4.85 -17.25
CA PHE A 122 3.90 4.18 -15.96
C PHE A 122 2.92 3.01 -16.02
N ALA A 123 1.89 3.11 -16.84
CA ALA A 123 0.75 2.21 -16.98
C ALA A 123 -0.08 2.09 -15.66
N PRO A 124 -0.65 3.21 -15.15
CA PRO A 124 -1.29 3.27 -13.84
C PRO A 124 -2.45 2.30 -13.66
N ASN A 125 -3.22 2.08 -14.72
CA ASN A 125 -4.43 1.25 -14.71
C ASN A 125 -4.18 -0.22 -15.04
N ASN A 126 -2.96 -0.59 -15.39
CA ASN A 126 -2.64 -2.00 -15.62
C ASN A 126 -2.64 -2.78 -14.30
N THR A 127 -3.14 -4.01 -14.35
CA THR A 127 -3.01 -4.95 -13.23
C THR A 127 -1.53 -5.13 -12.87
N VAL A 128 -1.23 -5.02 -11.58
CA VAL A 128 0.12 -5.30 -11.09
C VAL A 128 0.33 -6.81 -10.97
N THR A 129 1.43 -7.34 -11.52
CA THR A 129 1.78 -8.75 -11.40
C THR A 129 2.49 -9.04 -10.05
N ARG A 130 2.47 -10.30 -9.59
CA ARG A 130 3.23 -10.72 -8.39
C ARG A 130 4.72 -10.37 -8.49
N GLU A 131 5.32 -10.55 -9.65
CA GLU A 131 6.71 -10.16 -9.92
C GLU A 131 6.93 -8.66 -9.71
N GLN A 132 6.03 -7.83 -10.24
CA GLN A 132 6.10 -6.37 -10.05
C GLN A 132 5.91 -5.98 -8.59
N VAL A 133 4.97 -6.61 -7.89
CA VAL A 133 4.77 -6.36 -6.45
C VAL A 133 6.05 -6.68 -5.68
N ALA A 134 6.66 -7.84 -5.92
CA ALA A 134 7.90 -8.24 -5.25
C ALA A 134 9.02 -7.21 -5.46
N VAL A 135 9.27 -6.82 -6.71
CA VAL A 135 10.32 -5.83 -7.03
C VAL A 135 10.03 -4.47 -6.40
N ILE A 136 8.79 -3.99 -6.47
CA ILE A 136 8.38 -2.69 -5.89
C ILE A 136 8.54 -2.72 -4.37
N LEU A 137 8.08 -3.78 -3.69
CA LEU A 137 8.23 -3.91 -2.24
C LEU A 137 9.69 -4.01 -1.80
N MET A 138 10.52 -4.77 -2.51
CA MET A 138 11.94 -4.89 -2.18
C MET A 138 12.68 -3.55 -2.38
N ARG A 139 12.34 -2.81 -3.43
CA ARG A 139 12.87 -1.45 -3.62
C ARG A 139 12.39 -0.50 -2.54
N TYR A 140 11.13 -0.57 -2.14
CA TYR A 140 10.60 0.22 -1.05
C TYR A 140 11.36 -0.05 0.26
N LEU A 141 11.51 -1.31 0.65
CA LEU A 141 12.22 -1.68 1.87
C LEU A 141 13.68 -1.18 1.87
N THR A 142 14.39 -1.33 0.75
CA THR A 142 15.81 -0.99 0.68
C THR A 142 16.07 0.51 0.47
N LYS A 143 15.27 1.19 -0.35
CA LYS A 143 15.52 2.59 -0.75
C LYS A 143 14.81 3.61 0.13
N VAL A 144 13.64 3.26 0.67
CA VAL A 144 12.83 4.17 1.50
C VAL A 144 13.00 3.83 2.98
N CYS A 145 12.80 2.55 3.35
CA CYS A 145 12.92 2.13 4.75
C CYS A 145 14.38 1.93 5.20
N GLY A 146 15.36 1.96 4.28
CA GLY A 146 16.78 1.79 4.61
C GLY A 146 17.14 0.40 5.11
N VAL A 147 16.34 -0.62 4.79
CA VAL A 147 16.60 -2.00 5.21
C VAL A 147 17.82 -2.53 4.47
N GLU A 148 18.88 -2.84 5.21
CA GLU A 148 20.07 -3.45 4.64
C GLU A 148 19.82 -4.93 4.31
N ARG A 149 20.35 -5.38 3.18
CA ARG A 149 20.20 -6.75 2.73
C ARG A 149 21.14 -7.68 3.48
N THR A 150 20.69 -8.19 4.62
CA THR A 150 21.44 -9.13 5.49
C THR A 150 21.00 -10.59 5.34
N TRP A 151 19.94 -10.86 4.56
CA TRP A 151 19.38 -12.20 4.32
C TRP A 151 20.02 -12.86 3.10
N THR A 152 20.00 -14.19 3.09
CA THR A 152 20.33 -14.98 1.90
C THR A 152 19.08 -15.09 1.02
N PRO A 153 19.15 -14.72 -0.27
CA PRO A 153 18.02 -14.89 -1.18
C PRO A 153 17.62 -16.37 -1.30
N ASP A 154 16.31 -16.59 -1.47
CA ASP A 154 15.81 -17.92 -1.86
C ASP A 154 16.24 -18.23 -3.30
N ASP A 155 16.53 -19.49 -3.60
CA ASP A 155 16.87 -19.93 -4.95
C ASP A 155 15.63 -20.19 -5.83
N LEU A 156 14.44 -20.13 -5.23
CA LEU A 156 13.13 -20.41 -5.80
C LEU A 156 12.93 -21.87 -6.26
N SER A 157 13.85 -22.75 -5.93
CA SER A 157 13.78 -24.18 -6.36
C SER A 157 12.66 -24.96 -5.66
N GLY A 158 12.18 -24.46 -4.51
CA GLY A 158 11.04 -25.04 -3.79
C GLY A 158 9.69 -24.82 -4.48
N PHE A 159 9.62 -24.00 -5.54
CA PHE A 159 8.41 -23.71 -6.28
C PHE A 159 8.44 -24.37 -7.66
N ALA A 160 7.37 -25.07 -8.03
CA ALA A 160 7.27 -25.77 -9.31
C ALA A 160 7.44 -24.81 -10.52
N ASP A 161 7.02 -23.56 -10.36
CA ASP A 161 7.10 -22.48 -11.35
C ASP A 161 8.28 -21.52 -11.12
N GLY A 162 9.14 -21.79 -10.15
CA GLY A 162 10.28 -20.91 -9.82
C GLY A 162 11.22 -20.61 -11.00
N GLY A 163 11.32 -21.56 -11.95
CA GLY A 163 12.06 -21.37 -13.20
C GLY A 163 11.41 -20.40 -14.19
N SER A 164 10.11 -20.13 -14.06
CA SER A 164 9.33 -19.26 -14.95
C SER A 164 9.40 -17.79 -14.56
N VAL A 165 9.97 -17.47 -13.39
CA VAL A 165 10.14 -16.10 -12.92
C VAL A 165 11.04 -15.33 -13.89
N SER A 166 10.53 -14.17 -14.34
CA SER A 166 11.23 -13.29 -15.28
C SER A 166 12.62 -12.87 -14.77
N GLY A 167 13.63 -12.86 -15.63
CA GLY A 167 14.99 -12.52 -15.22
C GLY A 167 15.13 -11.18 -14.50
N TRP A 168 14.35 -10.17 -14.91
CA TRP A 168 14.34 -8.84 -14.26
C TRP A 168 13.74 -8.86 -12.84
N ALA A 169 12.84 -9.81 -12.54
CA ALA A 169 12.16 -9.90 -11.26
C ALA A 169 12.79 -10.92 -10.31
N ARG A 170 13.66 -11.81 -10.82
CA ARG A 170 14.16 -12.97 -10.10
C ARG A 170 14.80 -12.60 -8.75
N ALA A 171 15.66 -11.58 -8.74
CA ALA A 171 16.30 -11.13 -7.51
C ALA A 171 15.29 -10.59 -6.49
N GLY A 172 14.35 -9.75 -6.92
CA GLY A 172 13.32 -9.20 -6.03
C GLY A 172 12.36 -10.27 -5.51
N MET A 173 12.02 -11.27 -6.34
CA MET A 173 11.18 -12.40 -5.92
C MET A 173 11.91 -13.28 -4.91
N ALA A 174 13.18 -13.61 -5.17
CA ALA A 174 14.02 -14.39 -4.29
C ALA A 174 14.18 -13.74 -2.89
N ASP A 175 14.40 -12.45 -2.86
CA ASP A 175 14.47 -11.68 -1.62
C ASP A 175 13.11 -11.61 -0.90
N ALA A 176 12.03 -11.41 -1.61
CA ALA A 176 10.69 -11.34 -1.04
C ALA A 176 10.24 -12.69 -0.44
N VAL A 177 10.62 -13.80 -1.05
CA VAL A 177 10.40 -15.16 -0.51
C VAL A 177 11.25 -15.38 0.74
N ALA A 178 12.54 -15.04 0.70
CA ALA A 178 13.44 -15.19 1.84
C ALA A 178 12.98 -14.40 3.08
N LEU A 179 12.33 -13.26 2.87
CA LEU A 179 11.73 -12.44 3.94
C LEU A 179 10.32 -12.92 4.36
N GLY A 180 9.78 -13.96 3.74
CA GLY A 180 8.43 -14.45 4.03
C GLY A 180 7.30 -13.51 3.54
N LEU A 181 7.61 -12.53 2.69
CA LEU A 181 6.59 -11.63 2.11
C LEU A 181 5.76 -12.35 1.03
N PHE A 182 6.36 -13.35 0.39
CA PHE A 182 5.70 -14.17 -0.62
C PHE A 182 5.88 -15.65 -0.28
N GLY A 183 4.80 -16.39 -0.45
CA GLY A 183 4.77 -17.85 -0.42
C GLY A 183 4.16 -18.41 -1.70
N GLY A 184 4.26 -19.70 -1.93
CA GLY A 184 3.52 -20.38 -2.99
C GLY A 184 2.04 -20.44 -2.68
N THR A 185 1.23 -20.65 -3.72
CA THR A 185 -0.14 -21.14 -3.56
C THR A 185 -0.06 -22.65 -3.35
N GLN A 186 -0.50 -23.15 -2.20
CA GLN A 186 -0.74 -24.59 -2.08
C GLN A 186 -1.97 -24.90 -2.92
N ASP A 187 -1.83 -25.83 -3.85
CA ASP A 187 -2.99 -26.43 -4.49
C ASP A 187 -3.85 -27.02 -3.40
N ARG A 188 -5.16 -26.66 -3.38
CA ARG A 188 -6.11 -27.14 -2.36
C ARG A 188 -6.34 -28.66 -2.36
N ASN A 189 -5.54 -29.39 -3.11
CA ASN A 189 -5.59 -30.83 -3.29
C ASN A 189 -4.33 -31.56 -2.81
N GLY A 190 -3.49 -30.92 -1.98
CA GLY A 190 -2.34 -31.55 -1.34
C GLY A 190 -2.53 -31.80 0.13
#